data_23dafcc103eddebf74ea291ab881dee8
#
_entry.id   23dafcc103eddebf74ea291ab881dee8
#
_cell.length_a   1.000
_cell.length_b   1.000
_cell.length_c   1.000
_cell.angle_alpha   90.00
_cell.angle_beta   90.00
_cell.angle_gamma   90.00
#
_symmetry.space_group_name_H-M   'P 1'
#
loop_
_entity.id
_entity.type
_entity.pdbx_description
1 polymer ?
#
loop_
_entity_poly.entity_id
_entity_poly.type
_entity_poly.pdbx_seq_one_letter_code
_entity_poly.pdbx_strand_id
1 'polypeptide(L)' 'MFEVSTKDELKRALTHNEDDIYVVNEKLSQDILERSAKYRFIRYAMLVNGYEIIKIKTFGAVDIKFVKDRSNY' A
#
# COMPACT_ATOMS: atom_id res chain seq x y z
N MET A 1 -1.53 10.53 8.14
CA MET A 1 -1.74 9.10 7.86
C MET A 1 -3.09 8.91 7.20
N PHE A 2 -3.16 8.15 6.13
CA PHE A 2 -4.36 7.93 5.35
C PHE A 2 -4.74 6.45 5.43
N GLU A 3 -5.93 6.15 5.96
CA GLU A 3 -6.37 4.77 6.14
C GLU A 3 -7.34 4.35 5.03
N VAL A 4 -7.11 3.17 4.48
CA VAL A 4 -7.98 2.58 3.47
C VAL A 4 -8.32 1.15 3.87
N SER A 5 -9.52 0.70 3.52
CA SER A 5 -9.96 -0.66 3.86
C SER A 5 -10.42 -1.45 2.64
N THR A 6 -10.51 -0.85 1.48
CA THR A 6 -10.90 -1.53 0.26
C THR A 6 -9.89 -1.27 -0.85
N LYS A 7 -9.92 -2.15 -1.85
CA LYS A 7 -9.09 -2.01 -3.04
C LYS A 7 -9.33 -0.68 -3.75
N ASP A 8 -10.60 -0.27 -3.87
CA ASP A 8 -10.95 0.97 -4.56
C ASP A 8 -10.45 2.19 -3.80
N GLU A 9 -10.54 2.18 -2.48
CA GLU A 9 -9.99 3.25 -1.66
C GLU A 9 -8.49 3.33 -1.81
N LEU A 10 -7.80 2.18 -1.81
CA LEU A 10 -6.36 2.14 -1.98
C LEU A 10 -5.96 2.70 -3.34
N LYS A 11 -6.65 2.27 -4.39
CA LYS A 11 -6.37 2.76 -5.73
C LYS A 11 -6.51 4.27 -5.83
N ARG A 12 -7.55 4.81 -5.21
CA ARG A 12 -7.79 6.25 -5.20
C ARG A 12 -6.70 7.00 -4.43
N ALA A 13 -6.32 6.49 -3.27
CA ALA A 13 -5.28 7.12 -2.46
C ALA A 13 -3.94 7.14 -3.20
N LEU A 14 -3.58 6.03 -3.86
CA LEU A 14 -2.34 5.97 -4.64
C LEU A 14 -2.39 6.92 -5.84
N THR A 15 -3.53 7.03 -6.50
CA THR A 15 -3.71 7.93 -7.64
C THR A 15 -3.58 9.39 -7.20
N HIS A 16 -4.04 9.73 -6.00
CA HIS A 16 -3.96 11.08 -5.46
C HIS A 16 -2.63 11.37 -4.78
N ASN A 17 -1.69 10.43 -4.83
CA ASN A 17 -0.35 10.59 -4.24
C ASN A 17 -0.38 10.90 -2.74
N GLU A 18 -1.31 10.29 -2.02
CA GLU A 18 -1.36 10.46 -0.57
C GLU A 18 -0.10 9.91 0.09
N ASP A 19 0.34 10.57 1.15
CA ASP A 19 1.47 10.10 1.94
C ASP A 19 0.98 9.09 2.98
N ASP A 20 1.83 8.11 3.30
CA ASP A 20 1.59 7.19 4.41
C ASP A 20 0.19 6.55 4.37
N ILE A 21 -0.04 5.71 3.38
CA ILE A 21 -1.33 5.02 3.20
C ILE A 21 -1.31 3.71 3.97
N TYR A 22 -2.20 3.60 4.97
CA TYR A 22 -2.38 2.38 5.76
C TYR A 22 -3.52 1.54 5.20
N VAL A 23 -3.24 0.28 4.91
CA VAL A 23 -4.27 -0.67 4.52
C VAL A 23 -4.72 -1.40 5.78
N VAL A 24 -5.89 -1.03 6.29
CA VAL A 24 -6.40 -1.55 7.58
C VAL A 24 -7.27 -2.80 7.41
N ASN A 25 -7.14 -3.48 6.30
CA ASN A 25 -7.84 -4.72 6.01
C ASN A 25 -6.82 -5.84 5.89
N GLU A 26 -6.83 -6.78 6.84
CA GLU A 26 -5.86 -7.86 6.90
C GLU A 26 -5.90 -8.75 5.67
N LYS A 27 -7.10 -9.11 5.20
CA LYS A 27 -7.24 -9.95 4.01
C LYS A 27 -6.69 -9.27 2.77
N LEU A 28 -6.97 -8.00 2.61
CA LEU A 28 -6.46 -7.24 1.48
C LEU A 28 -4.94 -7.11 1.58
N SER A 29 -4.41 -6.85 2.76
CA SER A 29 -2.98 -6.75 2.98
C SER A 29 -2.27 -8.06 2.62
N GLN A 30 -2.82 -9.19 3.07
CA GLN A 30 -2.25 -10.50 2.76
C GLN A 30 -2.31 -10.81 1.27
N ASP A 31 -3.43 -10.50 0.62
CA ASP A 31 -3.58 -10.76 -0.80
C ASP A 31 -2.58 -9.94 -1.61
N ILE A 32 -2.35 -8.68 -1.23
CA ILE A 32 -1.36 -7.83 -1.89
C ILE A 32 0.04 -8.42 -1.71
N LEU A 33 0.38 -8.86 -0.49
CA LEU A 33 1.71 -9.42 -0.23
C LEU A 33 1.95 -10.73 -0.98
N GLU A 34 0.91 -11.57 -1.12
CA GLU A 34 1.04 -12.87 -1.76
C GLU A 34 0.89 -12.81 -3.27
N ARG A 35 0.10 -11.88 -3.78
CA ARG A 35 -0.28 -11.81 -5.19
C ARG A 35 -0.15 -10.41 -5.76
N SER A 36 0.96 -9.73 -5.45
CA SER A 36 1.17 -8.35 -5.89
C SER A 36 1.07 -8.19 -7.40
N ALA A 37 1.45 -9.19 -8.18
CA ALA A 37 1.39 -9.13 -9.64
C ALA A 37 -0.04 -8.99 -10.17
N LYS A 38 -1.04 -9.39 -9.39
CA LYS A 38 -2.45 -9.24 -9.73
C LYS A 38 -2.91 -7.79 -9.69
N TYR A 39 -2.20 -6.95 -8.94
CA TYR A 39 -2.58 -5.56 -8.72
C TYR A 39 -1.71 -4.63 -9.55
N ARG A 40 -2.09 -4.40 -10.81
CA ARG A 40 -1.31 -3.56 -11.72
C ARG A 40 -1.15 -2.13 -11.21
N PHE A 41 -2.20 -1.59 -10.59
CA PHE A 41 -2.12 -0.21 -10.08
C PHE A 41 -1.10 -0.07 -8.96
N ILE A 42 -0.87 -1.14 -8.18
CA ILE A 42 0.15 -1.14 -7.14
C ILE A 42 1.53 -1.15 -7.77
N ARG A 43 1.75 -1.99 -8.79
CA ARG A 43 3.03 -2.00 -9.50
C ARG A 43 3.33 -0.64 -10.10
N TYR A 44 2.33 -0.02 -10.71
CA TYR A 44 2.48 1.31 -11.28
C TYR A 44 2.88 2.33 -10.20
N ALA A 45 2.19 2.30 -9.06
CA ALA A 45 2.49 3.21 -7.96
C ALA A 45 3.92 3.02 -7.46
N MET A 46 4.38 1.77 -7.34
CA MET A 46 5.74 1.50 -6.87
C MET A 46 6.80 1.91 -7.88
N LEU A 47 6.59 1.64 -9.16
CA LEU A 47 7.59 1.89 -10.19
C LEU A 47 7.60 3.34 -10.66
N VAL A 48 6.45 3.98 -10.72
CA VAL A 48 6.32 5.32 -11.30
C VAL A 48 6.21 6.39 -10.23
N ASN A 49 5.45 6.13 -9.17
CA ASN A 49 5.18 7.14 -8.14
C ASN A 49 6.07 6.99 -6.90
N GLY A 50 6.98 6.03 -6.88
CA GLY A 50 7.97 5.92 -5.81
C GLY A 50 7.44 5.41 -4.50
N TYR A 51 6.37 4.61 -4.51
CA TYR A 51 5.85 4.01 -3.28
C TYR A 51 6.61 2.75 -2.90
N GLU A 52 6.74 2.52 -1.60
CA GLU A 52 7.27 1.30 -1.04
C GLU A 52 6.22 0.67 -0.13
N ILE A 53 6.23 -0.66 -0.04
CA ILE A 53 5.35 -1.40 0.86
C ILE A 53 6.10 -1.78 2.12
N ILE A 54 5.56 -1.43 3.27
CA ILE A 54 6.10 -1.78 4.57
C ILE A 54 5.11 -2.68 5.29
N LYS A 55 5.58 -3.83 5.78
CA LYS A 55 4.78 -4.72 6.59
C LYS A 55 4.73 -4.23 8.04
N ILE A 56 3.54 -4.23 8.61
CA ILE A 56 3.34 -3.87 10.00
C ILE A 56 2.70 -5.05 10.70
N LYS A 57 3.36 -5.57 11.72
CA LYS A 57 2.84 -6.66 12.54
C LYS A 57 2.37 -6.11 13.87
N THR A 58 1.11 -6.39 14.21
CA THR A 58 0.54 -5.99 15.49
C THR A 58 -0.31 -7.13 16.01
N PHE A 59 0.06 -7.70 17.15
CA PHE A 59 -0.67 -8.78 17.81
C PHE A 59 -1.04 -9.93 16.86
N GLY A 60 -0.09 -10.35 16.03
CA GLY A 60 -0.29 -11.46 15.12
C GLY A 60 -1.00 -11.12 13.81
N ALA A 61 -1.54 -9.94 13.69
CA ALA A 61 -2.09 -9.45 12.41
C ALA A 61 -0.99 -8.80 11.59
N VAL A 62 -1.09 -8.93 10.27
CA VAL A 62 -0.15 -8.30 9.35
C VAL A 62 -0.92 -7.33 8.48
N ASP A 63 -0.61 -6.05 8.62
CA ASP A 63 -1.11 -4.99 7.76
C ASP A 63 0.03 -4.47 6.91
N ILE A 64 -0.29 -3.72 5.88
CA ILE A 64 0.73 -3.09 5.05
C ILE A 64 0.50 -1.58 5.02
N LYS A 65 1.59 -0.89 4.78
CA LYS A 65 1.61 0.57 4.67
C LYS A 65 2.36 0.92 3.39
N PHE A 66 1.80 1.86 2.64
CA PHE A 66 2.48 2.40 1.47
C PHE A 66 3.08 3.75 1.85
N VAL A 67 4.38 3.89 1.65
CA VAL A 67 5.08 5.16 1.91
C VAL A 67 5.79 5.60 0.64
N LYS A 68 5.87 6.90 0.44
CA LYS A 68 6.66 7.41 -0.67
C LYS A 68 8.13 7.41 -0.31
N ASP A 69 8.95 6.91 -1.22
CA ASP A 69 10.38 6.96 -1.08
C ASP A 69 10.86 8.39 -1.34
N ARG A 70 11.44 9.01 -0.32
CA ARG A 70 11.97 10.37 -0.40
C ARG A 70 13.47 10.40 -0.30
N SER A 71 14.11 9.26 -0.47
CA SER A 71 15.56 9.14 -0.26
C SER A 71 16.38 9.64 -1.42
N ASN A 72 15.77 10.17 -2.46
CA ASN A 72 16.44 10.59 -3.69
C ASN A 72 16.80 12.07 -3.74
N TYR A 73 17.21 12.63 -2.64
CA TYR A 73 17.60 14.03 -2.64
C TYR A 73 19.05 14.20 -2.35
#